data_00b28885374b67474e8e0c1537e6896b
#
_entry.id   00b28885374b67474e8e0c1537e6896b
#
_cell.length_a   1.000
_cell.length_b   1.000
_cell.length_c   1.000
_cell.angle_alpha   90.00
_cell.angle_beta   90.00
_cell.angle_gamma   90.00
#
_symmetry.space_group_name_H-M   'P 1'
#
loop_
_entity.id
_entity.type
_entity.pdbx_description
1 polymer ?
#
loop_
_entity_poly.entity_id
_entity_poly.type
_entity_poly.pdbx_seq_one_letter_code
_entity_poly.pdbx_strand_id
1 'polypeptide(L)'
;MSWFPSHRHGARSAVAGLLLCALPWAGTGAAAAADTDPDPPPAARTEAGDHEVSGLVDTGGGRKIYAACKGTHARSGSPTVVLIAGKGNGAEDWMSILDPDDPVHDAPGDDLPWRPSGIHRSSDSVFSQVSRFTRVCTYDRPDVRATGDDVSTPRPQPHTIDADVHDLGALLTALGESGPYVLVAHSYGGLIATLYTRTHPQNVAGLVMVDAVTERMAEVASPQAVKNWDASNAQTSPESREGVRLLDAFKKINAAADPPAVPAVVLSADKPWRVDLLPPEARKGEQVTFENWLASQQRLSAALGAQKYITNTDSGHDIYLYQPRLVIDAIRDVVNTSS
;
A
#
# COMPACT_ATOMS: atom_id res chain seq x y z
N MET A 1 -40.48 -35.76 1.95
CA MET A 1 -40.28 -36.47 0.66
C MET A 1 -38.79 -36.31 0.38
N SER A 2 -38.05 -37.16 0.90
CA SER A 2 -37.15 -38.27 0.60
C SER A 2 -36.87 -38.47 -0.88
N TRP A 3 -35.57 -38.44 -1.20
CA TRP A 3 -34.90 -39.48 -2.00
C TRP A 3 -33.39 -39.16 -2.12
N PHE A 4 -32.57 -39.98 -1.43
CA PHE A 4 -31.22 -40.38 -1.82
C PHE A 4 -31.28 -41.65 -2.70
N PRO A 5 -30.29 -42.00 -3.51
CA PRO A 5 -29.33 -42.96 -2.97
C PRO A 5 -27.83 -42.77 -3.37
N SER A 6 -27.03 -43.28 -2.48
CA SER A 6 -25.64 -43.71 -2.49
C SER A 6 -25.26 -44.71 -3.60
N HIS A 7 -23.97 -44.70 -4.03
CA HIS A 7 -23.20 -45.95 -4.24
C HIS A 7 -21.70 -45.74 -4.03
N ARG A 8 -21.15 -46.66 -3.23
CA ARG A 8 -19.74 -46.93 -2.93
C ARG A 8 -19.14 -47.84 -4.02
N HIS A 9 -17.82 -47.83 -4.12
CA HIS A 9 -16.82 -48.93 -4.26
C HIS A 9 -15.53 -48.26 -4.75
N GLY A 10 -14.37 -48.42 -4.19
CA GLY A 10 -13.73 -49.48 -3.42
C GLY A 10 -12.77 -50.28 -4.30
N ALA A 11 -11.46 -50.02 -4.22
CA ALA A 11 -10.45 -51.06 -4.39
C ALA A 11 -9.03 -50.54 -4.04
N ARG A 12 -8.40 -51.30 -3.22
CA ARG A 12 -7.01 -51.29 -2.71
C ARG A 12 -6.09 -52.07 -3.67
N SER A 13 -4.79 -51.74 -3.68
CA SER A 13 -3.61 -52.66 -3.77
C SER A 13 -2.37 -51.79 -3.78
N ALA A 14 -1.46 -51.77 -2.93
CA ALA A 14 -0.60 -52.70 -2.22
C ALA A 14 0.60 -53.21 -3.07
N VAL A 15 1.81 -52.81 -2.58
CA VAL A 15 3.06 -53.58 -2.42
C VAL A 15 3.97 -53.76 -3.64
N ALA A 16 5.20 -53.30 -3.58
CA ALA A 16 6.38 -54.07 -3.26
C ALA A 16 7.67 -53.23 -3.42
N GLY A 17 8.50 -53.33 -2.39
CA GLY A 17 9.84 -52.79 -2.37
C GLY A 17 10.86 -53.74 -3.02
N LEU A 18 12.03 -53.21 -3.31
CA LEU A 18 13.25 -53.97 -3.48
C LEU A 18 14.45 -53.12 -3.03
N LEU A 19 15.04 -53.57 -1.94
CA LEU A 19 16.42 -53.26 -1.55
C LEU A 19 17.39 -53.90 -2.54
N LEU A 20 18.45 -53.20 -2.91
CA LEU A 20 19.70 -53.85 -3.32
C LEU A 20 20.92 -53.02 -2.93
N CYS A 21 21.86 -53.72 -2.39
CA CYS A 21 23.06 -53.42 -1.64
C CYS A 21 24.09 -52.53 -2.34
N ALA A 22 24.87 -51.91 -1.47
CA ALA A 22 26.12 -51.22 -1.72
C ALA A 22 27.28 -52.15 -2.11
N LEU A 23 28.22 -51.62 -2.88
CA LEU A 23 29.66 -51.95 -2.78
C LEU A 23 30.48 -50.73 -3.21
N PRO A 24 31.61 -50.46 -2.56
CA PRO A 24 32.43 -49.29 -2.80
C PRO A 24 33.49 -49.53 -3.88
N TRP A 25 33.71 -48.56 -4.72
CA TRP A 25 34.87 -48.55 -5.61
C TRP A 25 35.78 -47.36 -5.25
N ALA A 26 36.94 -47.71 -4.75
CA ALA A 26 38.06 -46.82 -4.57
C ALA A 26 38.68 -46.55 -5.94
N GLY A 27 38.75 -45.34 -6.33
CA GLY A 27 39.42 -44.87 -7.53
C GLY A 27 40.27 -43.65 -7.19
N THR A 28 41.55 -43.80 -7.39
CA THR A 28 42.68 -42.91 -7.13
C THR A 28 42.54 -41.58 -7.79
N GLY A 29 43.01 -40.55 -7.07
CA GLY A 29 42.92 -39.13 -7.48
C GLY A 29 43.74 -38.78 -8.70
N ALA A 30 43.19 -37.82 -9.43
CA ALA A 30 43.89 -36.86 -10.22
C ALA A 30 43.39 -35.50 -9.81
N ALA A 31 44.27 -34.66 -9.27
CA ALA A 31 44.00 -33.27 -9.00
C ALA A 31 43.84 -32.55 -10.34
N ALA A 32 42.59 -32.21 -10.67
CA ALA A 32 42.29 -31.27 -11.71
C ALA A 32 42.43 -29.86 -11.12
N ALA A 33 43.28 -29.07 -11.76
CA ALA A 33 43.40 -27.65 -11.50
C ALA A 33 42.01 -26.99 -11.69
N ALA A 34 41.54 -26.27 -10.66
CA ALA A 34 40.35 -25.45 -10.75
C ALA A 34 40.69 -24.27 -11.70
N ASP A 35 40.15 -24.31 -12.90
CA ASP A 35 39.98 -23.11 -13.69
C ASP A 35 39.00 -22.22 -12.95
N THR A 36 39.51 -21.20 -12.30
CA THR A 36 38.67 -20.09 -11.79
C THR A 36 38.27 -19.26 -13.00
N ASP A 37 37.09 -19.53 -13.56
CA ASP A 37 36.41 -18.57 -14.39
C ASP A 37 36.36 -17.23 -13.67
N PRO A 38 36.74 -16.11 -14.26
CA PRO A 38 36.60 -14.81 -13.65
C PRO A 38 35.11 -14.56 -13.46
N ASP A 39 34.76 -14.15 -12.23
CA ASP A 39 33.41 -13.70 -11.88
C ASP A 39 32.88 -12.80 -13.03
N PRO A 40 31.63 -13.02 -13.49
CA PRO A 40 31.05 -12.12 -14.46
C PRO A 40 31.08 -10.69 -13.90
N PRO A 41 31.41 -9.68 -14.70
CA PRO A 41 31.45 -8.31 -14.25
C PRO A 41 30.09 -7.98 -13.63
N PRO A 42 30.04 -7.22 -12.52
CA PRO A 42 28.79 -6.83 -11.91
C PRO A 42 27.94 -6.19 -13.01
N ALA A 43 26.72 -6.71 -13.16
CA ALA A 43 25.76 -6.18 -14.11
C ALA A 43 25.76 -4.66 -13.95
N ALA A 44 26.09 -3.94 -15.03
CA ALA A 44 26.07 -2.50 -15.03
C ALA A 44 24.71 -2.09 -14.50
N ARG A 45 24.68 -1.45 -13.31
CA ARG A 45 23.50 -0.75 -12.83
C ARG A 45 23.23 0.29 -13.89
N THR A 46 22.23 0.05 -14.73
CA THR A 46 21.60 1.10 -15.50
C THR A 46 21.19 2.12 -14.45
N GLU A 47 21.80 3.30 -14.47
CA GLU A 47 21.29 4.43 -13.70
C GLU A 47 19.79 4.47 -13.98
N ALA A 48 18.97 4.44 -12.94
CA ALA A 48 17.53 4.55 -13.06
C ALA A 48 17.28 5.86 -13.82
N GLY A 49 16.99 5.72 -15.10
CA GLY A 49 16.76 6.89 -15.94
C GLY A 49 15.48 7.53 -15.46
N ASP A 50 15.47 8.85 -15.32
CA ASP A 50 14.29 9.68 -15.02
C ASP A 50 13.22 9.58 -16.12
N HIS A 51 12.94 8.36 -16.60
CA HIS A 51 11.97 8.09 -17.66
C HIS A 51 10.55 8.14 -17.07
N GLU A 52 9.66 8.84 -17.76
CA GLU A 52 8.23 8.73 -17.45
C GLU A 52 7.78 7.29 -17.67
N VAL A 53 7.09 6.74 -16.67
CA VAL A 53 6.45 5.42 -16.72
C VAL A 53 4.96 5.62 -16.62
N SER A 54 4.18 4.91 -17.43
CA SER A 54 2.73 4.81 -17.30
C SER A 54 2.29 3.52 -17.96
N GLY A 55 1.92 2.51 -17.17
CA GLY A 55 1.48 1.22 -17.67
C GLY A 55 1.83 0.06 -16.76
N LEU A 56 1.61 -1.15 -17.24
CA LEU A 56 1.85 -2.40 -16.52
C LEU A 56 3.35 -2.72 -16.44
N VAL A 57 3.86 -2.82 -15.24
CA VAL A 57 5.25 -3.18 -14.90
C VAL A 57 5.28 -4.66 -14.49
N ASP A 58 6.15 -5.45 -15.11
CA ASP A 58 6.36 -6.86 -14.73
C ASP A 58 7.15 -6.93 -13.43
N THR A 59 6.51 -7.43 -12.37
CA THR A 59 7.11 -7.58 -11.04
C THR A 59 7.65 -8.99 -10.78
N GLY A 60 7.70 -9.82 -11.82
CA GLY A 60 8.14 -11.21 -11.73
C GLY A 60 7.01 -12.18 -11.39
N GLY A 61 7.31 -13.49 -11.54
CA GLY A 61 6.34 -14.54 -11.22
C GLY A 61 5.05 -14.51 -12.06
N GLY A 62 5.08 -13.88 -13.24
CA GLY A 62 3.91 -13.71 -14.10
C GLY A 62 2.94 -12.62 -13.63
N ARG A 63 3.35 -11.78 -12.69
CA ARG A 63 2.55 -10.68 -12.14
C ARG A 63 2.93 -9.34 -12.77
N LYS A 64 1.94 -8.52 -13.02
CA LYS A 64 2.09 -7.15 -13.49
C LYS A 64 1.32 -6.20 -12.60
N ILE A 65 1.90 -5.05 -12.32
CA ILE A 65 1.30 -3.98 -11.52
C ILE A 65 1.32 -2.70 -12.35
N TYR A 66 0.20 -2.02 -12.45
CA TYR A 66 0.18 -0.69 -13.06
C TYR A 66 0.95 0.29 -12.19
N ALA A 67 1.82 1.05 -12.81
CA ALA A 67 2.52 2.16 -12.16
C ALA A 67 2.62 3.36 -13.08
N ALA A 68 2.68 4.53 -12.48
CA ALA A 68 3.01 5.77 -13.14
C ALA A 68 4.09 6.49 -12.34
N CYS A 69 5.18 6.85 -13.03
CA CYS A 69 6.28 7.63 -12.45
C CYS A 69 6.57 8.83 -13.33
N LYS A 70 6.83 9.98 -12.70
CA LYS A 70 7.12 11.24 -13.38
C LYS A 70 8.09 12.12 -12.59
N GLY A 71 8.69 13.10 -13.27
CA GLY A 71 9.66 14.00 -12.67
C GLY A 71 11.05 13.39 -12.61
N THR A 72 12.00 14.21 -12.18
CA THR A 72 13.42 13.85 -12.07
C THR A 72 13.91 14.11 -10.67
N HIS A 73 14.94 13.40 -10.23
CA HIS A 73 15.58 13.68 -8.95
C HIS A 73 16.18 15.08 -8.97
N ALA A 74 15.85 15.88 -7.96
CA ALA A 74 16.37 17.26 -7.86
C ALA A 74 17.91 17.30 -7.76
N ARG A 75 18.49 16.26 -7.17
CA ARG A 75 19.94 16.02 -7.01
C ARG A 75 20.20 14.52 -6.99
N SER A 76 21.44 14.11 -7.26
CA SER A 76 21.86 12.73 -6.99
C SER A 76 21.65 12.40 -5.51
N GLY A 77 20.92 11.30 -5.24
CA GLY A 77 20.59 10.87 -3.88
C GLY A 77 19.31 11.49 -3.30
N SER A 78 18.61 12.38 -4.01
CA SER A 78 17.28 12.82 -3.56
C SER A 78 16.30 11.64 -3.55
N PRO A 79 15.40 11.56 -2.54
CA PRO A 79 14.47 10.46 -2.45
C PRO A 79 13.42 10.49 -3.56
N THR A 80 13.01 9.31 -4.04
CA THR A 80 11.78 9.15 -4.83
C THR A 80 10.59 9.22 -3.88
N VAL A 81 9.58 9.99 -4.25
CA VAL A 81 8.29 10.03 -3.57
C VAL A 81 7.41 8.88 -4.08
N VAL A 82 6.85 8.08 -3.16
CA VAL A 82 5.95 6.96 -3.50
C VAL A 82 4.59 7.23 -2.89
N LEU A 83 3.58 7.43 -3.74
CA LEU A 83 2.20 7.69 -3.34
C LEU A 83 1.44 6.36 -3.23
N ILE A 84 0.93 6.06 -2.03
CA ILE A 84 0.26 4.80 -1.70
C ILE A 84 -1.21 5.11 -1.39
N ALA A 85 -2.10 4.67 -2.26
CA ALA A 85 -3.52 4.96 -2.16
C ALA A 85 -4.24 4.17 -1.05
N GLY A 86 -5.43 4.63 -0.66
CA GLY A 86 -6.34 3.97 0.27
C GLY A 86 -6.96 2.69 -0.30
N LYS A 87 -7.78 1.99 0.50
CA LYS A 87 -8.50 0.78 0.08
C LYS A 87 -9.41 1.08 -1.12
N GLY A 88 -9.31 0.27 -2.16
CA GLY A 88 -10.09 0.41 -3.38
C GLY A 88 -9.67 1.58 -4.28
N ASN A 89 -8.77 2.43 -3.82
CA ASN A 89 -8.23 3.58 -4.54
C ASN A 89 -6.94 3.20 -5.26
N GLY A 90 -6.67 3.84 -6.39
CA GLY A 90 -5.51 3.57 -7.23
C GLY A 90 -4.68 4.82 -7.53
N ALA A 91 -3.81 4.69 -8.52
CA ALA A 91 -2.93 5.75 -8.98
C ALA A 91 -3.70 6.99 -9.46
N GLU A 92 -4.85 6.78 -10.10
CA GLU A 92 -5.67 7.88 -10.63
C GLU A 92 -6.17 8.84 -9.55
N ASP A 93 -6.42 8.34 -8.35
CA ASP A 93 -6.86 9.19 -7.24
C ASP A 93 -5.80 10.26 -6.89
N TRP A 94 -4.51 9.90 -6.95
CA TRP A 94 -3.41 10.86 -6.76
C TRP A 94 -3.19 11.83 -7.93
N MET A 95 -3.75 11.51 -9.11
CA MET A 95 -3.69 12.34 -10.33
C MET A 95 -4.88 13.27 -10.46
N SER A 96 -5.82 13.21 -9.51
CA SER A 96 -7.11 13.88 -9.55
C SER A 96 -7.24 14.92 -8.46
N ILE A 97 -8.19 15.83 -8.63
CA ILE A 97 -8.69 16.76 -7.63
C ILE A 97 -10.22 16.78 -7.68
N LEU A 98 -10.84 17.37 -6.68
CA LEU A 98 -12.25 17.72 -6.74
C LEU A 98 -12.47 18.94 -7.63
N ASP A 99 -13.67 19.02 -8.23
CA ASP A 99 -14.12 20.24 -8.87
C ASP A 99 -14.15 21.37 -7.82
N PRO A 100 -13.51 22.51 -8.07
CA PRO A 100 -13.57 23.66 -7.17
C PRO A 100 -14.98 24.18 -6.92
N ASP A 101 -15.89 23.92 -7.86
CA ASP A 101 -17.32 24.28 -7.77
C ASP A 101 -18.14 23.22 -7.01
N ASP A 102 -17.54 22.09 -6.61
CA ASP A 102 -18.16 21.14 -5.70
C ASP A 102 -17.80 21.49 -4.24
N PRO A 103 -18.58 22.35 -3.60
CA PRO A 103 -18.21 22.88 -2.29
C PRO A 103 -18.52 21.91 -1.14
N VAL A 104 -19.11 20.76 -1.44
CA VAL A 104 -19.65 19.88 -0.42
C VAL A 104 -18.64 18.78 -0.12
N HIS A 105 -17.76 19.06 0.82
CA HIS A 105 -16.78 18.11 1.37
C HIS A 105 -17.37 16.81 1.92
N ASP A 106 -18.67 16.71 2.00
CA ASP A 106 -19.45 15.59 2.51
C ASP A 106 -20.49 15.11 1.51
N ALA A 107 -20.46 15.61 0.27
CA ALA A 107 -21.32 15.07 -0.78
C ALA A 107 -21.05 13.59 -0.97
N PRO A 108 -22.08 12.75 -0.98
CA PRO A 108 -21.91 11.35 -1.31
C PRO A 108 -21.38 11.26 -2.74
N GLY A 109 -20.24 10.64 -2.91
CA GLY A 109 -19.84 10.20 -4.23
C GLY A 109 -20.74 9.04 -4.62
N ASP A 110 -21.31 9.14 -5.76
CA ASP A 110 -22.19 8.19 -6.43
C ASP A 110 -22.94 7.18 -5.54
N ASP A 111 -22.27 6.23 -4.92
CA ASP A 111 -22.91 5.22 -4.07
C ASP A 111 -22.29 5.09 -2.67
N LEU A 112 -21.27 5.88 -2.34
CA LEU A 112 -20.56 5.77 -1.08
C LEU A 112 -20.52 7.13 -0.35
N PRO A 113 -20.98 7.19 0.92
CA PRO A 113 -21.09 8.44 1.68
C PRO A 113 -19.74 9.10 2.04
N TRP A 114 -18.65 8.44 1.77
CA TRP A 114 -17.27 8.94 1.99
C TRP A 114 -16.54 9.28 0.70
N ARG A 115 -17.12 9.00 -0.47
CA ARG A 115 -16.48 9.27 -1.76
C ARG A 115 -17.06 10.56 -2.34
N PRO A 116 -16.22 11.56 -2.58
CA PRO A 116 -16.67 12.81 -3.17
C PRO A 116 -17.06 12.63 -4.64
N SER A 117 -18.05 13.40 -5.09
CA SER A 117 -18.40 13.59 -6.50
C SER A 117 -17.47 14.61 -7.15
N GLY A 118 -17.53 14.75 -8.48
CA GLY A 118 -16.76 15.77 -9.19
C GLY A 118 -15.25 15.55 -9.26
N ILE A 119 -14.78 14.32 -9.01
CA ILE A 119 -13.36 13.97 -9.11
C ILE A 119 -12.95 13.96 -10.59
N HIS A 120 -11.89 14.69 -10.93
CA HIS A 120 -11.33 14.71 -12.28
C HIS A 120 -9.81 14.85 -12.26
N ARG A 121 -9.13 14.36 -13.31
CA ARG A 121 -7.69 14.53 -13.50
C ARG A 121 -7.31 16.00 -13.61
N SER A 122 -6.21 16.39 -12.95
CA SER A 122 -5.76 17.79 -12.93
C SER A 122 -4.25 17.91 -12.88
N SER A 123 -3.74 18.97 -13.50
CA SER A 123 -2.36 19.42 -13.33
C SER A 123 -2.07 19.94 -11.92
N ASP A 124 -3.10 20.20 -11.12
CA ASP A 124 -2.99 20.68 -9.73
C ASP A 124 -3.06 19.54 -8.72
N SER A 125 -3.20 18.31 -9.18
CA SER A 125 -3.15 17.09 -8.35
C SER A 125 -1.80 16.90 -7.67
N VAL A 126 -1.80 16.12 -6.58
CA VAL A 126 -0.57 15.82 -5.82
C VAL A 126 0.51 15.22 -6.73
N PHE A 127 0.17 14.19 -7.52
CA PHE A 127 1.12 13.56 -8.45
C PHE A 127 1.73 14.57 -9.43
N SER A 128 0.89 15.37 -10.09
CA SER A 128 1.34 16.34 -11.09
C SER A 128 2.21 17.44 -10.50
N GLN A 129 1.89 17.93 -9.30
CA GLN A 129 2.65 19.01 -8.67
C GLN A 129 3.96 18.51 -8.05
N VAL A 130 3.96 17.33 -7.43
CA VAL A 130 5.17 16.73 -6.85
C VAL A 130 6.19 16.42 -7.94
N SER A 131 5.74 15.95 -9.11
CA SER A 131 6.63 15.68 -10.26
C SER A 131 7.40 16.90 -10.77
N ARG A 132 7.01 18.11 -10.38
CA ARG A 132 7.72 19.35 -10.78
C ARG A 132 8.97 19.63 -9.98
N PHE A 133 9.13 19.00 -8.81
CA PHE A 133 10.28 19.27 -7.94
C PHE A 133 11.05 18.02 -7.50
N THR A 134 10.50 16.81 -7.71
CA THR A 134 11.20 15.56 -7.46
C THR A 134 10.59 14.42 -8.26
N ARG A 135 11.27 13.27 -8.27
CA ARG A 135 10.77 12.01 -8.81
C ARG A 135 9.60 11.53 -7.96
N VAL A 136 8.47 11.15 -8.58
CA VAL A 136 7.29 10.63 -7.91
C VAL A 136 6.71 9.45 -8.66
N CYS A 137 6.35 8.40 -7.92
CA CYS A 137 5.68 7.21 -8.43
C CYS A 137 4.37 6.96 -7.67
N THR A 138 3.39 6.40 -8.36
CA THR A 138 2.15 5.85 -7.80
C THR A 138 1.78 4.57 -8.52
N TYR A 139 0.89 3.76 -7.96
CA TYR A 139 0.57 2.45 -8.52
C TYR A 139 -0.84 1.98 -8.14
N ASP A 140 -1.36 1.04 -8.93
CA ASP A 140 -2.59 0.33 -8.62
C ASP A 140 -2.27 -1.01 -7.97
N ARG A 141 -2.66 -1.18 -6.70
CA ARG A 141 -2.62 -2.51 -6.09
C ARG A 141 -3.51 -3.48 -6.87
N PRO A 142 -3.30 -4.81 -6.76
CA PRO A 142 -4.28 -5.77 -7.24
C PRO A 142 -5.70 -5.44 -6.80
N ASP A 143 -6.67 -5.66 -7.67
CA ASP A 143 -8.10 -5.58 -7.39
C ASP A 143 -8.64 -4.18 -7.00
N VAL A 144 -7.84 -3.12 -7.02
CA VAL A 144 -8.34 -1.74 -6.94
C VAL A 144 -8.96 -1.32 -8.27
N ARG A 145 -9.59 -0.15 -8.30
CA ARG A 145 -10.03 0.46 -9.55
C ARG A 145 -8.82 0.72 -10.44
N ALA A 146 -8.86 0.17 -11.66
CA ALA A 146 -7.77 0.32 -12.61
C ALA A 146 -7.64 1.78 -13.09
N THR A 147 -6.41 2.22 -13.27
CA THR A 147 -6.10 3.48 -13.92
C THR A 147 -6.10 3.28 -15.44
N GLY A 148 -7.10 3.81 -16.10
CA GLY A 148 -7.34 3.53 -17.53
C GLY A 148 -7.74 2.07 -17.78
N ASP A 149 -7.18 1.48 -18.84
CA ASP A 149 -7.47 0.09 -19.25
C ASP A 149 -6.48 -0.94 -18.66
N ASP A 150 -5.44 -0.49 -17.99
CA ASP A 150 -4.36 -1.33 -17.45
C ASP A 150 -4.74 -1.90 -16.08
N VAL A 151 -5.04 -3.18 -16.01
CA VAL A 151 -5.45 -3.86 -14.77
C VAL A 151 -4.27 -4.61 -14.15
N SER A 152 -3.91 -4.26 -12.93
CA SER A 152 -2.92 -5.02 -12.14
C SER A 152 -3.38 -6.46 -11.94
N THR A 153 -2.43 -7.41 -12.00
CA THR A 153 -2.73 -8.85 -11.86
C THR A 153 -3.46 -9.12 -10.55
N PRO A 154 -4.69 -9.64 -10.58
CA PRO A 154 -5.49 -9.94 -9.40
C PRO A 154 -4.80 -10.90 -8.44
N ARG A 155 -5.25 -10.92 -7.18
CA ARG A 155 -4.83 -11.90 -6.17
C ARG A 155 -6.02 -12.42 -5.35
N PRO A 156 -5.82 -13.53 -4.60
CA PRO A 156 -6.84 -14.04 -3.69
C PRO A 156 -7.26 -12.99 -2.64
N GLN A 157 -8.56 -12.89 -2.39
CA GLN A 157 -9.18 -11.98 -1.46
C GLN A 157 -9.48 -12.65 -0.11
N PRO A 158 -9.48 -11.92 0.99
CA PRO A 158 -8.98 -10.54 1.14
C PRO A 158 -7.45 -10.50 1.13
N HIS A 159 -6.88 -9.36 0.76
CA HIS A 159 -5.44 -9.16 0.74
C HIS A 159 -4.82 -9.24 2.12
N THR A 160 -3.56 -9.65 2.18
CA THR A 160 -2.74 -9.59 3.38
C THR A 160 -1.74 -8.44 3.26
N ILE A 161 -1.45 -7.79 4.37
CA ILE A 161 -0.50 -6.68 4.40
C ILE A 161 0.91 -7.08 3.93
N ASP A 162 1.34 -8.33 4.21
CA ASP A 162 2.64 -8.84 3.73
C ASP A 162 2.69 -8.90 2.21
N ALA A 163 1.59 -9.29 1.58
CA ALA A 163 1.50 -9.37 0.13
C ALA A 163 1.54 -7.97 -0.51
N ASP A 164 0.89 -6.98 0.12
CA ASP A 164 0.90 -5.59 -0.37
C ASP A 164 2.27 -4.94 -0.21
N VAL A 165 2.95 -5.19 0.91
CA VAL A 165 4.34 -4.74 1.15
C VAL A 165 5.31 -5.42 0.18
N HIS A 166 5.13 -6.72 -0.08
CA HIS A 166 5.94 -7.44 -1.07
C HIS A 166 5.75 -6.88 -2.48
N ASP A 167 4.50 -6.63 -2.91
CA ASP A 167 4.22 -6.05 -4.22
C ASP A 167 4.83 -4.65 -4.38
N LEU A 168 4.76 -3.82 -3.33
CA LEU A 168 5.41 -2.52 -3.34
C LEU A 168 6.94 -2.64 -3.54
N GLY A 169 7.60 -3.53 -2.78
CA GLY A 169 9.04 -3.75 -2.90
C GLY A 169 9.44 -4.31 -4.27
N ALA A 170 8.68 -5.28 -4.78
CA ALA A 170 8.91 -5.87 -6.10
C ALA A 170 8.71 -4.84 -7.23
N LEU A 171 7.68 -3.99 -7.11
CA LEU A 171 7.41 -2.93 -8.07
C LEU A 171 8.54 -1.90 -8.10
N LEU A 172 8.97 -1.39 -6.94
CA LEU A 172 10.06 -0.40 -6.87
C LEU A 172 11.36 -0.96 -7.46
N THR A 173 11.64 -2.25 -7.20
CA THR A 173 12.78 -2.95 -7.82
C THR A 173 12.64 -3.04 -9.34
N ALA A 174 11.45 -3.42 -9.84
CA ALA A 174 11.19 -3.55 -11.27
C ALA A 174 11.24 -2.21 -12.01
N LEU A 175 10.87 -1.11 -11.34
CA LEU A 175 10.99 0.25 -11.84
C LEU A 175 12.45 0.77 -11.85
N GLY A 176 13.38 0.06 -11.20
CA GLY A 176 14.76 0.53 -11.03
C GLY A 176 14.90 1.66 -10.02
N GLU A 177 13.88 1.90 -9.20
CA GLU A 177 13.95 2.89 -8.13
C GLU A 177 14.80 2.34 -6.98
N SER A 178 15.87 3.04 -6.64
CA SER A 178 16.89 2.51 -5.71
C SER A 178 16.72 2.96 -4.26
N GLY A 179 15.73 3.86 -3.97
CA GLY A 179 15.60 4.47 -2.65
C GLY A 179 16.77 5.40 -2.27
N PRO A 180 16.76 6.01 -1.08
CA PRO A 180 15.65 5.90 -0.13
C PRO A 180 14.37 6.62 -0.59
N TYR A 181 13.23 6.24 -0.04
CA TYR A 181 11.92 6.73 -0.45
C TYR A 181 11.30 7.68 0.57
N VAL A 182 10.55 8.67 0.12
CA VAL A 182 9.52 9.32 0.93
C VAL A 182 8.19 8.66 0.63
N LEU A 183 7.64 7.92 1.60
CA LEU A 183 6.36 7.25 1.46
C LEU A 183 5.24 8.20 1.86
N VAL A 184 4.30 8.42 0.94
CA VAL A 184 3.10 9.25 1.14
C VAL A 184 1.91 8.33 1.11
N ALA A 185 1.22 8.18 2.21
CA ALA A 185 0.24 7.11 2.37
C ALA A 185 -1.12 7.63 2.86
N HIS A 186 -2.16 7.33 2.10
CA HIS A 186 -3.54 7.63 2.45
C HIS A 186 -4.25 6.40 2.99
N SER A 187 -5.08 6.58 4.03
CA SER A 187 -5.98 5.54 4.52
C SER A 187 -5.28 4.18 4.73
N TYR A 188 -5.76 3.09 4.13
CA TYR A 188 -5.14 1.75 4.18
C TYR A 188 -3.66 1.75 3.76
N GLY A 189 -3.28 2.61 2.83
CA GLY A 189 -1.88 2.79 2.44
C GLY A 189 -0.96 3.10 3.63
N GLY A 190 -1.49 3.69 4.69
CA GLY A 190 -0.76 3.96 5.93
C GLY A 190 -0.24 2.70 6.62
N LEU A 191 -1.00 1.60 6.61
CA LEU A 191 -0.52 0.32 7.14
C LEU A 191 0.59 -0.28 6.27
N ILE A 192 0.47 -0.14 4.94
CA ILE A 192 1.51 -0.59 3.99
C ILE A 192 2.80 0.19 4.24
N ALA A 193 2.72 1.53 4.28
CA ALA A 193 3.88 2.38 4.54
C ALA A 193 4.52 2.08 5.90
N THR A 194 3.71 1.88 6.94
CA THR A 194 4.19 1.57 8.29
C THR A 194 4.93 0.24 8.33
N LEU A 195 4.35 -0.83 7.78
CA LEU A 195 5.01 -2.14 7.77
C LEU A 195 6.25 -2.13 6.85
N TYR A 196 6.17 -1.49 5.68
CA TYR A 196 7.33 -1.35 4.80
C TYR A 196 8.50 -0.64 5.51
N THR A 197 8.22 0.46 6.22
CA THR A 197 9.24 1.21 6.97
C THR A 197 9.89 0.36 8.06
N ARG A 198 9.12 -0.47 8.77
CA ARG A 198 9.62 -1.35 9.83
C ARG A 198 10.44 -2.52 9.30
N THR A 199 10.10 -3.02 8.10
CA THR A 199 10.77 -4.19 7.49
C THR A 199 11.90 -3.82 6.54
N HIS A 200 11.90 -2.60 6.00
CA HIS A 200 12.92 -2.07 5.07
C HIS A 200 13.42 -0.69 5.51
N PRO A 201 13.89 -0.55 6.77
CA PRO A 201 14.19 0.77 7.34
C PRO A 201 15.25 1.56 6.56
N GLN A 202 16.19 0.88 5.93
CA GLN A 202 17.25 1.51 5.13
C GLN A 202 16.74 2.14 3.82
N ASN A 203 15.53 1.78 3.40
CA ASN A 203 14.94 2.23 2.14
C ASN A 203 13.98 3.43 2.33
N VAL A 204 13.78 3.91 3.56
CA VAL A 204 12.82 4.98 3.85
C VAL A 204 13.52 6.19 4.41
N ALA A 205 13.37 7.31 3.72
CA ALA A 205 13.93 8.61 4.10
C ALA A 205 12.92 9.50 4.84
N GLY A 206 11.62 9.25 4.69
CA GLY A 206 10.58 10.04 5.33
C GLY A 206 9.17 9.53 5.10
N LEU A 207 8.22 10.06 5.88
CA LEU A 207 6.81 9.66 5.86
C LEU A 207 5.89 10.87 5.79
N VAL A 208 4.87 10.79 4.93
CA VAL A 208 3.72 11.70 4.93
C VAL A 208 2.46 10.86 5.06
N MET A 209 1.82 10.93 6.22
CA MET A 209 0.62 10.15 6.54
C MET A 209 -0.61 11.03 6.34
N VAL A 210 -1.41 10.72 5.33
CA VAL A 210 -2.56 11.51 4.90
C VAL A 210 -3.82 10.79 5.36
N ASP A 211 -4.37 11.20 6.49
CA ASP A 211 -5.52 10.59 7.16
C ASP A 211 -5.44 9.06 7.19
N ALA A 212 -4.29 8.56 7.59
CA ALA A 212 -3.86 7.17 7.41
C ALA A 212 -4.50 6.22 8.43
N VAL A 213 -4.88 5.02 7.99
CA VAL A 213 -5.20 3.91 8.92
C VAL A 213 -3.93 3.53 9.67
N THR A 214 -4.07 3.37 10.99
CA THR A 214 -2.97 2.99 11.89
C THR A 214 -3.40 1.89 12.86
N GLU A 215 -2.46 1.04 13.25
CA GLU A 215 -2.65 0.01 14.28
C GLU A 215 -3.00 0.61 15.65
N ARG A 216 -2.73 1.91 15.86
CA ARG A 216 -3.10 2.66 17.07
C ARG A 216 -4.61 2.79 17.25
N MET A 217 -5.40 2.49 16.22
CA MET A 217 -6.85 2.40 16.33
C MET A 217 -7.29 1.38 17.39
N ALA A 218 -6.58 0.28 17.53
CA ALA A 218 -6.85 -0.73 18.56
C ALA A 218 -6.61 -0.25 19.99
N GLU A 219 -5.93 0.89 20.18
CA GLU A 219 -5.70 1.48 21.51
C GLU A 219 -6.81 2.47 21.93
N VAL A 220 -7.63 2.92 20.98
CA VAL A 220 -8.61 4.02 21.20
C VAL A 220 -10.05 3.62 20.91
N ALA A 221 -10.29 2.57 20.13
CA ALA A 221 -11.61 2.03 19.88
C ALA A 221 -11.86 0.74 20.69
N SER A 222 -13.12 0.39 20.90
CA SER A 222 -13.44 -0.87 21.55
C SER A 222 -13.01 -2.07 20.71
N PRO A 223 -12.63 -3.21 21.33
CA PRO A 223 -12.29 -4.41 20.58
C PRO A 223 -13.40 -4.88 19.64
N GLN A 224 -14.67 -4.65 19.98
CA GLN A 224 -15.80 -5.03 19.15
C GLN A 224 -15.93 -4.10 17.94
N ALA A 225 -15.76 -2.77 18.11
CA ALA A 225 -15.76 -1.82 17.01
C ALA A 225 -14.65 -2.13 15.99
N VAL A 226 -13.44 -2.45 16.47
CA VAL A 226 -12.31 -2.82 15.60
C VAL A 226 -12.60 -4.12 14.85
N LYS A 227 -13.21 -5.14 15.50
CA LYS A 227 -13.61 -6.38 14.81
C LYS A 227 -14.66 -6.14 13.73
N ASN A 228 -15.66 -5.31 14.01
CA ASN A 228 -16.70 -4.97 13.05
C ASN A 228 -16.10 -4.24 11.85
N TRP A 229 -15.18 -3.33 12.11
CA TRP A 229 -14.46 -2.57 11.10
C TRP A 229 -13.57 -3.48 10.24
N ASP A 230 -12.81 -4.40 10.85
CA ASP A 230 -12.03 -5.42 10.12
C ASP A 230 -12.92 -6.29 9.24
N ALA A 231 -14.03 -6.80 9.78
CA ALA A 231 -14.96 -7.63 9.04
C ALA A 231 -15.57 -6.91 7.82
N SER A 232 -15.88 -5.62 7.97
CA SER A 232 -16.36 -4.78 6.88
C SER A 232 -15.27 -4.56 5.81
N ASN A 233 -14.05 -4.30 6.23
CA ASN A 233 -12.93 -4.06 5.30
C ASN A 233 -12.45 -5.34 4.59
N ALA A 234 -12.67 -6.51 5.17
CA ALA A 234 -12.37 -7.79 4.53
C ALA A 234 -13.33 -8.13 3.37
N GLN A 235 -14.45 -7.44 3.29
CA GLN A 235 -15.42 -7.62 2.21
C GLN A 235 -15.02 -6.81 0.98
N THR A 236 -15.38 -7.36 -0.18
CA THR A 236 -15.27 -6.68 -1.47
C THR A 236 -16.64 -6.12 -1.88
N SER A 237 -16.62 -5.04 -2.66
CA SER A 237 -17.81 -4.48 -3.32
C SER A 237 -17.53 -4.29 -4.81
N PRO A 238 -18.54 -4.02 -5.66
CA PRO A 238 -18.32 -3.68 -7.06
C PRO A 238 -17.36 -2.49 -7.25
N GLU A 239 -17.39 -1.50 -6.34
CA GLU A 239 -16.59 -0.30 -6.37
C GLU A 239 -15.20 -0.53 -5.76
N SER A 240 -15.15 -1.26 -4.65
CA SER A 240 -13.91 -1.65 -3.98
C SER A 240 -13.75 -3.16 -4.04
N ARG A 241 -13.22 -3.66 -5.15
CA ARG A 241 -12.96 -5.10 -5.33
C ARG A 241 -11.88 -5.63 -4.40
N GLU A 242 -11.13 -4.74 -3.77
CA GLU A 242 -10.10 -5.03 -2.77
C GLU A 242 -10.71 -5.23 -1.39
N GLY A 243 -10.58 -6.43 -0.81
CA GLY A 243 -10.81 -6.71 0.59
C GLY A 243 -9.48 -6.74 1.35
N VAL A 244 -9.43 -6.20 2.58
CA VAL A 244 -8.20 -6.13 3.37
C VAL A 244 -8.43 -6.57 4.82
N ARG A 245 -7.41 -7.17 5.46
CA ARG A 245 -7.47 -7.64 6.85
C ARG A 245 -6.73 -6.68 7.77
N LEU A 246 -7.48 -5.80 8.43
CA LEU A 246 -6.90 -4.77 9.29
C LEU A 246 -6.28 -5.36 10.56
N LEU A 247 -6.96 -6.28 11.24
CA LEU A 247 -6.46 -6.89 12.48
C LEU A 247 -5.18 -7.71 12.24
N ASP A 248 -5.08 -8.41 11.13
CA ASP A 248 -3.86 -9.12 10.75
C ASP A 248 -2.72 -8.12 10.49
N ALA A 249 -3.01 -6.99 9.82
CA ALA A 249 -2.04 -5.94 9.59
C ALA A 249 -1.56 -5.31 10.91
N PHE A 250 -2.48 -4.98 11.82
CA PHE A 250 -2.12 -4.46 13.15
C PHE A 250 -1.21 -5.40 13.92
N LYS A 251 -1.54 -6.71 13.92
CA LYS A 251 -0.71 -7.72 14.57
C LYS A 251 0.71 -7.79 13.98
N LYS A 252 0.82 -7.73 12.64
CA LYS A 252 2.11 -7.77 11.94
C LYS A 252 2.95 -6.54 12.23
N ILE A 253 2.34 -5.36 12.18
CA ILE A 253 3.02 -4.10 12.50
C ILE A 253 3.52 -4.10 13.94
N ASN A 254 2.69 -4.52 14.90
CA ASN A 254 3.08 -4.59 16.31
C ASN A 254 4.15 -5.65 16.62
N ALA A 255 4.29 -6.67 15.78
CA ALA A 255 5.33 -7.69 15.91
C ALA A 255 6.66 -7.32 15.22
N ALA A 256 6.64 -6.34 14.33
CA ALA A 256 7.84 -5.86 13.66
C ALA A 256 8.66 -4.94 14.57
N ALA A 257 9.95 -4.76 14.25
CA ALA A 257 10.83 -3.82 14.95
C ALA A 257 10.26 -2.38 14.89
N ASP A 258 10.64 -1.56 15.87
CA ASP A 258 10.26 -0.14 15.84
C ASP A 258 10.81 0.54 14.58
N PRO A 259 10.04 1.49 14.00
CA PRO A 259 10.49 2.20 12.81
C PRO A 259 11.71 3.07 13.12
N PRO A 260 12.58 3.32 12.13
CA PRO A 260 13.64 4.31 12.29
C PRO A 260 13.02 5.70 12.52
N ALA A 261 13.76 6.54 13.22
CA ALA A 261 13.43 7.96 13.32
C ALA A 261 13.73 8.63 11.97
N VAL A 262 12.69 8.91 11.20
CA VAL A 262 12.75 9.63 9.91
C VAL A 262 11.86 10.87 9.97
N PRO A 263 12.14 11.91 9.19
CA PRO A 263 11.22 13.03 9.04
C PRO A 263 9.80 12.55 8.74
N ALA A 264 8.82 13.01 9.50
CA ALA A 264 7.44 12.61 9.33
C ALA A 264 6.47 13.78 9.47
N VAL A 265 5.42 13.79 8.64
CA VAL A 265 4.27 14.71 8.74
C VAL A 265 3.00 13.87 8.74
N VAL A 266 2.10 14.18 9.66
CA VAL A 266 0.76 13.57 9.73
C VAL A 266 -0.29 14.63 9.44
N LEU A 267 -1.18 14.37 8.50
CA LEU A 267 -2.36 15.18 8.22
C LEU A 267 -3.59 14.38 8.62
N SER A 268 -4.51 14.98 9.36
CA SER A 268 -5.76 14.37 9.80
C SER A 268 -6.95 15.15 9.27
N ALA A 269 -7.97 14.45 8.78
CA ALA A 269 -9.26 15.04 8.47
C ALA A 269 -9.83 15.76 9.71
N ASP A 270 -10.52 16.87 9.49
CA ASP A 270 -11.24 17.63 10.53
C ASP A 270 -12.76 17.60 10.33
N LYS A 271 -13.23 16.99 9.25
CA LYS A 271 -14.65 16.78 8.98
C LYS A 271 -15.00 15.30 9.07
N PRO A 272 -16.03 14.94 9.85
CA PRO A 272 -16.46 13.55 10.00
C PRO A 272 -17.08 13.04 8.68
N TRP A 273 -16.95 11.74 8.45
CA TRP A 273 -17.70 11.08 7.39
C TRP A 273 -19.20 11.00 7.70
N ARG A 274 -20.00 10.95 6.66
CA ARG A 274 -21.46 10.97 6.72
C ARG A 274 -22.04 9.59 7.02
N VAL A 275 -21.93 9.14 8.27
CA VAL A 275 -22.50 7.85 8.71
C VAL A 275 -24.03 7.80 8.55
N ASP A 276 -24.70 8.95 8.52
CA ASP A 276 -26.13 9.08 8.28
C ASP A 276 -26.57 8.63 6.87
N LEU A 277 -25.65 8.62 5.93
CA LEU A 277 -25.88 8.15 4.56
C LEU A 277 -25.68 6.63 4.40
N LEU A 278 -25.10 5.96 5.39
CA LEU A 278 -24.99 4.50 5.37
C LEU A 278 -26.34 3.82 5.50
N PRO A 279 -26.55 2.66 4.87
CA PRO A 279 -27.72 1.81 5.13
C PRO A 279 -27.92 1.54 6.63
N PRO A 280 -29.17 1.44 7.11
CA PRO A 280 -29.44 1.21 8.54
C PRO A 280 -28.73 -0.02 9.12
N GLU A 281 -28.58 -1.10 8.35
CA GLU A 281 -27.87 -2.32 8.74
C GLU A 281 -26.36 -2.08 8.93
N ALA A 282 -25.75 -1.24 8.11
CA ALA A 282 -24.33 -0.88 8.23
C ALA A 282 -24.03 0.01 9.44
N ARG A 283 -25.08 0.64 10.01
CA ARG A 283 -24.98 1.46 11.22
C ARG A 283 -25.21 0.67 12.52
N LYS A 284 -25.52 -0.63 12.43
CA LYS A 284 -25.77 -1.48 13.59
C LYS A 284 -24.48 -1.91 14.28
N GLY A 285 -24.55 -2.03 15.59
CA GLY A 285 -23.43 -2.48 16.43
C GLY A 285 -22.42 -1.37 16.72
N GLU A 286 -21.35 -1.74 17.43
CA GLU A 286 -20.28 -0.81 17.75
C GLU A 286 -19.46 -0.49 16.49
N GLN A 287 -19.24 0.80 16.28
CA GLN A 287 -18.49 1.33 15.15
C GLN A 287 -17.24 2.07 15.63
N VAL A 288 -16.22 2.12 14.78
CA VAL A 288 -15.14 3.09 14.94
C VAL A 288 -15.73 4.49 14.71
N THR A 289 -15.61 5.36 15.70
CA THR A 289 -16.13 6.73 15.62
C THR A 289 -15.09 7.69 15.06
N PHE A 290 -15.54 8.87 14.65
CA PHE A 290 -14.61 9.93 14.23
C PHE A 290 -13.69 10.39 15.38
N GLU A 291 -14.16 10.36 16.64
CA GLU A 291 -13.31 10.64 17.80
C GLU A 291 -12.21 9.58 17.98
N ASN A 292 -12.53 8.30 17.78
CA ASN A 292 -11.51 7.24 17.75
C ASN A 292 -10.51 7.48 16.63
N TRP A 293 -10.99 7.92 15.46
CA TRP A 293 -10.15 8.24 14.32
C TRP A 293 -9.14 9.34 14.68
N LEU A 294 -9.62 10.50 15.15
CA LEU A 294 -8.76 11.62 15.57
C LEU A 294 -7.76 11.21 16.66
N ALA A 295 -8.21 10.45 17.66
CA ALA A 295 -7.34 9.94 18.72
C ALA A 295 -6.25 9.01 18.15
N SER A 296 -6.58 8.17 17.16
CA SER A 296 -5.62 7.29 16.51
C SER A 296 -4.58 8.07 15.71
N GLN A 297 -4.98 9.14 15.00
CA GLN A 297 -4.06 10.03 14.27
C GLN A 297 -3.10 10.75 15.22
N GLN A 298 -3.58 11.23 16.34
CA GLN A 298 -2.74 11.83 17.38
C GLN A 298 -1.69 10.84 17.90
N ARG A 299 -2.09 9.58 18.15
CA ARG A 299 -1.18 8.53 18.58
C ARG A 299 -0.17 8.15 17.49
N LEU A 300 -0.60 8.09 16.24
CA LEU A 300 0.29 7.87 15.09
C LEU A 300 1.34 8.97 15.02
N SER A 301 0.92 10.25 15.10
CA SER A 301 1.82 11.40 15.09
C SER A 301 2.86 11.32 16.20
N ALA A 302 2.43 11.00 17.41
CA ALA A 302 3.33 10.84 18.56
C ALA A 302 4.29 9.65 18.39
N ALA A 303 3.82 8.51 17.89
CA ALA A 303 4.64 7.31 17.67
C ALA A 303 5.70 7.49 16.60
N LEU A 304 5.42 8.29 15.57
CA LEU A 304 6.38 8.64 14.51
C LEU A 304 7.34 9.78 14.93
N GLY A 305 7.10 10.44 16.07
CA GLY A 305 7.81 11.68 16.40
C GLY A 305 7.63 12.73 15.32
N ALA A 306 6.42 12.84 14.75
CA ALA A 306 6.17 13.67 13.59
C ALA A 306 6.54 15.14 13.86
N GLN A 307 7.32 15.71 12.94
CA GLN A 307 7.74 17.11 13.03
C GLN A 307 6.57 18.09 12.84
N LYS A 308 5.47 17.63 12.20
CA LYS A 308 4.22 18.37 12.06
C LYS A 308 3.03 17.42 12.16
N TYR A 309 2.02 17.85 12.92
CA TYR A 309 0.69 17.23 12.95
C TYR A 309 -0.33 18.29 12.56
N ILE A 310 -0.92 18.13 11.37
CA ILE A 310 -1.84 19.09 10.76
C ILE A 310 -3.27 18.58 10.94
N THR A 311 -4.08 19.30 11.71
CA THR A 311 -5.45 18.91 12.09
C THR A 311 -6.52 19.89 11.58
N ASN A 312 -6.11 21.02 11.04
CA ASN A 312 -7.00 22.03 10.46
C ASN A 312 -6.93 21.95 8.94
N THR A 313 -7.32 20.79 8.41
CA THR A 313 -7.21 20.50 6.99
C THR A 313 -8.37 21.03 6.15
N ASP A 314 -9.45 21.47 6.79
CA ASP A 314 -10.71 21.83 6.13
C ASP A 314 -11.15 20.75 5.12
N SER A 315 -11.06 19.49 5.55
CA SER A 315 -11.23 18.32 4.67
C SER A 315 -11.82 17.13 5.40
N GLY A 316 -12.58 16.32 4.67
CA GLY A 316 -12.88 14.94 5.03
C GLY A 316 -11.68 14.01 4.78
N HIS A 317 -11.97 12.71 4.67
CA HIS A 317 -10.97 11.64 4.58
C HIS A 317 -9.98 11.81 3.41
N ASP A 318 -10.43 12.27 2.26
CA ASP A 318 -9.61 12.37 1.03
C ASP A 318 -8.90 13.73 0.92
N ILE A 319 -8.07 14.09 1.93
CA ILE A 319 -7.39 15.39 2.01
C ILE A 319 -6.66 15.74 0.71
N TYR A 320 -6.06 14.76 0.03
CA TYR A 320 -5.30 14.96 -1.20
C TYR A 320 -6.15 15.41 -2.39
N LEU A 321 -7.48 15.17 -2.35
CA LEU A 321 -8.44 15.65 -3.34
C LEU A 321 -8.96 17.06 -3.01
N TYR A 322 -9.28 17.29 -1.72
CA TYR A 322 -9.87 18.56 -1.25
C TYR A 322 -8.82 19.66 -1.05
N GLN A 323 -7.67 19.29 -0.49
CA GLN A 323 -6.60 20.21 -0.10
C GLN A 323 -5.25 19.70 -0.63
N PRO A 324 -5.10 19.51 -1.96
CA PRO A 324 -3.87 18.96 -2.52
C PRO A 324 -2.63 19.76 -2.13
N ARG A 325 -2.74 21.08 -1.95
CA ARG A 325 -1.63 21.96 -1.56
C ARG A 325 -1.06 21.60 -0.19
N LEU A 326 -1.92 21.28 0.80
CA LEU A 326 -1.45 20.85 2.12
C LEU A 326 -0.58 19.59 2.04
N VAL A 327 -1.01 18.63 1.22
CA VAL A 327 -0.26 17.38 1.01
C VAL A 327 1.03 17.64 0.25
N ILE A 328 1.01 18.47 -0.81
CA ILE A 328 2.19 18.83 -1.60
C ILE A 328 3.23 19.54 -0.72
N ASP A 329 2.81 20.47 0.13
CA ASP A 329 3.70 21.19 1.02
C ASP A 329 4.29 20.28 2.10
N ALA A 330 3.50 19.35 2.65
CA ALA A 330 3.99 18.33 3.57
C ALA A 330 5.05 17.41 2.91
N ILE A 331 4.81 16.99 1.67
CA ILE A 331 5.77 16.20 0.89
C ILE A 331 7.06 16.99 0.68
N ARG A 332 6.95 18.26 0.28
CA ARG A 332 8.13 19.13 0.06
C ARG A 332 8.96 19.32 1.33
N ASP A 333 8.30 19.51 2.47
CA ASP A 333 8.97 19.63 3.76
C ASP A 333 9.75 18.37 4.10
N VAL A 334 9.14 17.18 3.93
CA VAL A 334 9.80 15.91 4.21
C VAL A 334 10.95 15.65 3.23
N VAL A 335 10.75 15.87 1.93
CA VAL A 335 11.82 15.72 0.92
C VAL A 335 13.02 16.61 1.24
N ASN A 336 12.77 17.87 1.60
CA ASN A 336 13.85 18.82 1.93
C ASN A 336 14.63 18.45 3.19
N THR A 337 13.99 17.79 4.16
CA THR A 337 14.63 17.35 5.41
C THR A 337 15.27 15.97 5.31
N SER A 338 14.97 15.22 4.27
CA SER A 338 15.49 13.87 4.00
C SER A 338 16.65 13.86 3.00
N SER A 339 17.05 15.01 2.47
CA SER A 339 18.07 15.19 1.42
C SER A 339 19.45 15.53 1.99
#